data_4e9b2f5c756f9567f36ba4309502ffdf
#
_entry.id   4e9b2f5c756f9567f36ba4309502ffdf
#
_cell.length_a   1.000
_cell.length_b   1.000
_cell.length_c   1.000
_cell.angle_alpha   90.00
_cell.angle_beta   90.00
_cell.angle_gamma   90.00
#
_symmetry.space_group_name_H-M   'P 1'
#
loop_
_entity.id
_entity.type
_entity.pdbx_description
1 polymer ?
#
loop_
_entity_poly.entity_id
_entity_poly.type
_entity_poly.pdbx_seq_one_letter_code
_entity_poly.pdbx_strand_id
1 'polypeptide(L)'
;NRTGIMIPGLKDPKGRDDSGLENVTLIMGVPTPMGKYTATYIGDSSHPADEKMYFKVNYERKDEATGKILETFNLYPNAFLMKAEEGKTALSANPDSRHYWHKDVFTFITSMPDPESIKDTATFRNHAVQQGDTVFYSNGYIVVDQLIEANKSTNKDLPLVDSAWLADVTVHSNSGMTYKAQPALCSKDNAPIAKRDTVMSQSLVLEVNKTGNALALGVKESNAIMKYITLKAFQFPFINILWLGILIMSAGFFISMWHRFKKSN
;
A
#
# COMPACT_ATOMS: atom_id res chain seq x y z
N ASN A 1 -15.79 -15.29 -5.27
CA ASN A 1 -14.43 -14.80 -5.01
C ASN A 1 -13.91 -14.18 -6.30
N ARG A 2 -13.93 -12.85 -6.37
CA ARG A 2 -13.42 -12.13 -7.54
C ARG A 2 -11.92 -11.99 -7.38
N THR A 3 -11.21 -12.58 -8.31
CA THR A 3 -9.76 -12.51 -8.36
C THR A 3 -9.38 -11.20 -9.04
N GLY A 4 -8.65 -10.32 -8.35
CA GLY A 4 -8.25 -9.02 -8.88
C GLY A 4 -7.25 -9.06 -10.04
N ILE A 5 -6.99 -10.23 -10.63
CA ILE A 5 -6.15 -10.38 -11.82
C ILE A 5 -7.03 -10.69 -13.02
N MET A 6 -7.02 -9.80 -14.01
CA MET A 6 -7.73 -9.97 -15.26
C MET A 6 -6.92 -10.81 -16.26
N ILE A 7 -7.61 -11.71 -16.95
CA ILE A 7 -7.10 -12.37 -18.15
C ILE A 7 -7.77 -11.70 -19.35
N PRO A 8 -7.03 -11.01 -20.24
CA PRO A 8 -7.61 -10.36 -21.42
C PRO A 8 -8.40 -11.34 -22.25
N GLY A 9 -9.62 -10.95 -22.64
CA GLY A 9 -10.51 -11.77 -23.45
C GLY A 9 -11.47 -12.68 -22.69
N LEU A 10 -11.35 -12.81 -21.37
CA LEU A 10 -12.37 -13.45 -20.54
C LEU A 10 -13.48 -12.43 -20.20
N LYS A 11 -14.63 -12.61 -20.80
CA LYS A 11 -15.84 -11.85 -20.41
C LYS A 11 -16.45 -12.47 -19.14
N ASP A 12 -17.00 -11.63 -18.26
CA ASP A 12 -17.87 -12.11 -17.18
C ASP A 12 -18.95 -13.02 -17.81
N PRO A 13 -19.32 -14.16 -17.17
CA PRO A 13 -20.43 -15.02 -17.63
C PRO A 13 -21.74 -14.28 -17.86
N LYS A 14 -21.89 -13.07 -17.33
CA LYS A 14 -23.06 -12.20 -17.55
C LYS A 14 -22.89 -11.15 -18.65
N GLY A 15 -21.78 -11.16 -19.42
CA GLY A 15 -21.57 -10.27 -20.56
C GLY A 15 -21.45 -8.77 -20.22
N ARG A 16 -21.25 -8.42 -18.95
CA ARG A 16 -21.09 -7.02 -18.52
C ARG A 16 -19.67 -6.55 -18.79
N ASP A 17 -19.56 -5.29 -19.20
CA ASP A 17 -18.25 -4.61 -19.25
C ASP A 17 -17.73 -4.43 -17.83
N ASP A 18 -16.75 -5.26 -17.47
CA ASP A 18 -16.18 -5.35 -16.12
C ASP A 18 -15.13 -4.26 -15.84
N SER A 19 -15.04 -3.24 -16.70
CA SER A 19 -13.99 -2.19 -16.59
C SER A 19 -13.93 -1.50 -15.22
N GLY A 20 -15.05 -1.48 -14.47
CA GLY A 20 -15.11 -0.95 -13.12
C GLY A 20 -14.99 -1.99 -11.99
N LEU A 21 -15.18 -3.28 -12.28
CA LEU A 21 -15.28 -4.33 -11.26
C LEU A 21 -13.94 -5.01 -10.92
N GLU A 22 -12.90 -4.71 -11.68
CA GLU A 22 -11.58 -5.33 -11.58
C GLU A 22 -10.54 -4.42 -10.94
N ASN A 23 -10.95 -3.21 -10.56
CA ASN A 23 -10.13 -2.34 -9.75
C ASN A 23 -10.05 -2.89 -8.32
N VAL A 24 -8.83 -3.12 -7.86
CA VAL A 24 -8.56 -3.54 -6.49
C VAL A 24 -7.94 -2.38 -5.73
N THR A 25 -8.56 -1.99 -4.63
CA THR A 25 -7.99 -0.98 -3.73
C THR A 25 -7.10 -1.67 -2.70
N LEU A 26 -5.83 -1.28 -2.68
CA LEU A 26 -4.85 -1.72 -1.70
C LEU A 26 -4.63 -0.62 -0.68
N ILE A 27 -4.86 -0.94 0.58
CA ILE A 27 -4.48 -0.09 1.71
C ILE A 27 -3.03 -0.43 2.09
N MET A 28 -2.23 0.57 2.40
CA MET A 28 -0.83 0.40 2.75
C MET A 28 -0.66 -0.59 3.92
N GLY A 29 0.20 -1.58 3.72
CA GLY A 29 0.48 -2.63 4.72
C GLY A 29 -0.58 -3.72 4.85
N VAL A 30 -1.71 -3.65 4.12
CA VAL A 30 -2.78 -4.66 4.19
C VAL A 30 -2.66 -5.66 3.04
N PRO A 31 -2.37 -6.95 3.32
CA PRO A 31 -2.37 -7.98 2.29
C PRO A 31 -3.77 -8.18 1.70
N THR A 32 -3.90 -8.06 0.40
CA THR A 32 -5.18 -8.17 -0.31
C THR A 32 -5.12 -9.30 -1.34
N PRO A 33 -6.06 -10.26 -1.31
CA PRO A 33 -6.09 -11.34 -2.29
C PRO A 33 -6.34 -10.84 -3.70
N MET A 34 -5.50 -11.25 -4.66
CA MET A 34 -5.58 -10.93 -6.08
C MET A 34 -5.32 -12.19 -6.92
N GLY A 35 -6.34 -13.00 -7.11
CA GLY A 35 -6.23 -14.27 -7.83
C GLY A 35 -5.35 -15.28 -7.12
N LYS A 36 -4.29 -15.72 -7.80
CA LYS A 36 -3.30 -16.65 -7.22
C LYS A 36 -2.25 -15.97 -6.36
N TYR A 37 -2.29 -14.64 -6.27
CA TYR A 37 -1.37 -13.83 -5.50
C TYR A 37 -2.08 -13.12 -4.37
N THR A 38 -1.32 -12.75 -3.37
CA THR A 38 -1.68 -11.73 -2.40
C THR A 38 -0.84 -10.51 -2.72
N ALA A 39 -1.48 -9.37 -2.97
CA ALA A 39 -0.82 -8.11 -3.23
C ALA A 39 -0.82 -7.25 -1.96
N THR A 40 0.31 -6.62 -1.67
CA THR A 40 0.46 -5.70 -0.55
C THR A 40 1.10 -4.40 -1.04
N TYR A 41 0.41 -3.28 -0.85
CA TYR A 41 0.99 -1.96 -1.07
C TYR A 41 1.95 -1.64 0.07
N ILE A 42 3.24 -1.51 -0.23
CA ILE A 42 4.29 -1.32 0.78
C ILE A 42 4.55 0.17 1.04
N GLY A 43 4.45 1.00 0.01
CA GLY A 43 4.70 2.44 0.11
C GLY A 43 4.93 3.09 -1.23
N ASP A 44 5.11 4.39 -1.19
CA ASP A 44 5.36 5.25 -2.33
C ASP A 44 6.72 5.93 -2.21
N SER A 45 7.29 6.29 -3.35
CA SER A 45 8.49 7.10 -3.44
C SER A 45 8.38 8.05 -4.64
N SER A 46 8.91 9.27 -4.48
CA SER A 46 9.08 10.22 -5.57
C SER A 46 10.58 10.35 -5.89
N HIS A 47 10.89 10.53 -7.17
CA HIS A 47 12.26 10.84 -7.58
C HIS A 47 12.40 12.37 -7.72
N PRO A 48 13.47 13.01 -7.19
CA PRO A 48 13.62 14.47 -7.22
C PRO A 48 13.60 15.11 -8.61
N ALA A 49 13.93 14.35 -9.64
CA ALA A 49 13.98 14.81 -11.04
C ALA A 49 12.70 14.44 -11.84
N ASP A 50 11.71 13.83 -11.22
CA ASP A 50 10.54 13.31 -11.90
C ASP A 50 9.28 13.62 -11.07
N GLU A 51 8.25 14.19 -11.67
CA GLU A 51 6.96 14.43 -11.01
C GLU A 51 6.15 13.15 -10.75
N LYS A 52 6.69 12.00 -11.17
CA LYS A 52 6.04 10.70 -11.01
C LYS A 52 6.20 10.16 -9.60
N MET A 53 5.12 9.56 -9.12
CA MET A 53 5.09 8.83 -7.88
C MET A 53 5.13 7.33 -8.18
N TYR A 54 6.11 6.63 -7.63
CA TYR A 54 6.30 5.19 -7.79
C TYR A 54 5.70 4.46 -6.60
N PHE A 55 4.89 3.44 -6.86
CA PHE A 55 4.18 2.68 -5.85
C PHE A 55 4.78 1.27 -5.76
N LYS A 56 5.37 0.94 -4.61
CA LYS A 56 5.90 -0.40 -4.38
C LYS A 56 4.78 -1.35 -3.99
N VAL A 57 4.49 -2.31 -4.86
CA VAL A 57 3.52 -3.38 -4.61
C VAL A 57 4.25 -4.71 -4.56
N ASN A 58 4.14 -5.39 -3.42
CA ASN A 58 4.67 -6.75 -3.24
C ASN A 58 3.60 -7.76 -3.61
N TYR A 59 3.98 -8.77 -4.39
CA TYR A 59 3.15 -9.90 -4.77
C TYR A 59 3.73 -11.17 -4.16
N GLU A 60 2.90 -11.92 -3.45
CA GLU A 60 3.24 -13.23 -2.89
C GLU A 60 2.26 -14.28 -3.39
N ARG A 61 2.79 -15.43 -3.79
CA ARG A 61 2.00 -16.63 -4.06
C ARG A 61 2.37 -17.70 -3.04
N LYS A 62 1.38 -18.16 -2.32
CA LYS A 62 1.52 -19.20 -1.31
C LYS A 62 0.90 -20.50 -1.80
N ASP A 63 1.45 -21.59 -1.35
CA ASP A 63 0.85 -22.91 -1.48
C ASP A 63 -0.37 -22.99 -0.55
N GLU A 64 -1.53 -23.35 -1.09
CA GLU A 64 -2.80 -23.35 -0.35
C GLU A 64 -2.81 -24.40 0.77
N ALA A 65 -2.08 -25.51 0.62
CA ALA A 65 -2.07 -26.61 1.59
C ALA A 65 -1.06 -26.36 2.72
N THR A 66 0.11 -25.83 2.37
CA THR A 66 1.24 -25.71 3.32
C THR A 66 1.46 -24.29 3.82
N GLY A 67 0.85 -23.28 3.20
CA GLY A 67 1.09 -21.87 3.48
C GLY A 67 2.49 -21.37 3.08
N LYS A 68 3.34 -22.23 2.49
CA LYS A 68 4.70 -21.89 2.09
C LYS A 68 4.68 -20.88 0.94
N ILE A 69 5.54 -19.87 1.03
CA ILE A 69 5.75 -18.92 -0.07
C ILE A 69 6.44 -19.64 -1.23
N LEU A 70 5.74 -19.74 -2.35
CA LEU A 70 6.25 -20.31 -3.60
C LEU A 70 6.94 -19.26 -4.47
N GLU A 71 6.47 -18.02 -4.40
CA GLU A 71 6.96 -16.93 -5.24
C GLU A 71 6.72 -15.60 -4.56
N THR A 72 7.69 -14.69 -4.63
CA THR A 72 7.53 -13.30 -4.22
C THR A 72 8.27 -12.37 -5.17
N PHE A 73 7.68 -11.23 -5.47
CA PHE A 73 8.32 -10.17 -6.27
C PHE A 73 7.67 -8.82 -6.01
N ASN A 74 8.38 -7.75 -6.36
CA ASN A 74 7.87 -6.39 -6.30
C ASN A 74 7.66 -5.83 -7.69
N LEU A 75 6.60 -5.03 -7.86
CA LEU A 75 6.39 -4.15 -9.00
C LEU A 75 6.32 -2.71 -8.53
N TYR A 76 6.72 -1.79 -9.42
CA TYR A 76 6.83 -0.35 -9.16
C TYR A 76 6.07 0.46 -10.22
N PRO A 77 4.75 0.23 -10.41
CA PRO A 77 3.97 1.07 -11.30
C PRO A 77 4.07 2.53 -10.84
N ASN A 78 4.06 3.46 -11.79
CA ASN A 78 4.10 4.87 -11.45
C ASN A 78 2.87 5.62 -11.99
N ALA A 79 2.53 6.71 -11.31
CA ALA A 79 1.43 7.57 -11.71
C ALA A 79 1.73 9.03 -11.32
N PHE A 80 1.11 9.95 -12.03
CA PHE A 80 1.13 11.37 -11.70
C PHE A 80 -0.19 12.03 -12.09
N LEU A 81 -0.52 13.10 -11.39
CA LEU A 81 -1.72 13.89 -11.65
C LEU A 81 -1.38 15.03 -12.62
N MET A 82 -2.06 15.08 -13.75
CA MET A 82 -1.97 16.18 -14.71
C MET A 82 -3.15 17.13 -14.50
N LYS A 83 -2.88 18.42 -14.47
CA LYS A 83 -3.94 19.43 -14.55
C LYS A 83 -4.43 19.47 -16.00
N ALA A 84 -5.65 19.00 -16.23
CA ALA A 84 -6.33 19.11 -17.51
C ALA A 84 -6.96 20.51 -17.66
N GLU A 85 -7.33 20.86 -18.89
CA GLU A 85 -8.11 22.07 -19.17
C GLU A 85 -9.40 22.05 -18.32
N GLU A 86 -9.88 23.21 -17.91
CA GLU A 86 -11.06 23.42 -17.04
C GLU A 86 -10.86 23.03 -15.54
N GLY A 87 -9.62 22.92 -15.04
CA GLY A 87 -9.37 22.65 -13.62
C GLY A 87 -9.65 21.21 -13.19
N LYS A 88 -9.90 20.31 -14.13
CA LYS A 88 -10.02 18.86 -13.85
C LYS A 88 -8.64 18.24 -13.72
N THR A 89 -8.49 17.33 -12.79
CA THR A 89 -7.27 16.54 -12.61
C THR A 89 -7.42 15.20 -13.35
N ALA A 90 -6.48 14.87 -14.21
CA ALA A 90 -6.41 13.59 -14.91
C ALA A 90 -5.24 12.77 -14.38
N LEU A 91 -5.46 11.49 -14.16
CA LEU A 91 -4.41 10.55 -13.77
C LEU A 91 -3.72 10.00 -15.02
N SER A 92 -2.40 10.17 -15.09
CA SER A 92 -1.55 9.45 -16.05
C SER A 92 -0.78 8.37 -15.30
N ALA A 93 -0.80 7.14 -15.81
CA ALA A 93 -0.16 6.01 -15.16
C ALA A 93 0.65 5.18 -16.16
N ASN A 94 1.83 4.74 -15.73
CA ASN A 94 2.64 3.79 -16.47
C ASN A 94 2.67 2.47 -15.72
N PRO A 95 2.43 1.35 -16.41
CA PRO A 95 2.50 0.03 -15.81
C PRO A 95 3.94 -0.36 -15.48
N ASP A 96 4.07 -1.29 -14.55
CA ASP A 96 5.26 -2.10 -14.38
C ASP A 96 4.92 -3.58 -14.54
N SER A 97 5.91 -4.40 -14.93
CA SER A 97 5.66 -5.78 -15.32
C SER A 97 6.75 -6.74 -14.88
N ARG A 98 6.33 -7.94 -14.53
CA ARG A 98 7.19 -9.10 -14.31
C ARG A 98 7.05 -10.06 -15.49
N HIS A 99 8.15 -10.32 -16.18
CA HIS A 99 8.21 -11.22 -17.32
C HIS A 99 8.66 -12.62 -16.91
N TYR A 100 7.91 -13.62 -17.39
CA TYR A 100 8.24 -15.03 -17.30
C TYR A 100 8.20 -15.64 -18.69
N TRP A 101 8.84 -16.78 -18.91
CA TRP A 101 8.82 -17.42 -20.20
C TRP A 101 7.40 -17.84 -20.67
N HIS A 102 6.49 -18.14 -19.72
CA HIS A 102 5.13 -18.65 -20.00
C HIS A 102 4.01 -17.65 -19.68
N LYS A 103 4.32 -16.53 -19.05
CA LYS A 103 3.33 -15.48 -18.70
C LYS A 103 4.04 -14.16 -18.41
N ASP A 104 3.29 -13.08 -18.54
CA ASP A 104 3.67 -11.77 -18.01
C ASP A 104 2.61 -11.29 -17.02
N VAL A 105 3.04 -10.60 -15.97
CA VAL A 105 2.16 -9.97 -14.98
C VAL A 105 2.39 -8.46 -15.07
N PHE A 106 1.35 -7.72 -15.45
CA PHE A 106 1.35 -6.27 -15.53
C PHE A 106 0.51 -5.68 -14.41
N THR A 107 0.96 -4.55 -13.88
CA THR A 107 0.22 -3.79 -12.87
C THR A 107 0.28 -2.31 -13.21
N PHE A 108 -0.86 -1.62 -13.15
CA PHE A 108 -0.91 -0.17 -13.32
C PHE A 108 -1.92 0.45 -12.36
N ILE A 109 -1.66 1.71 -12.00
CA ILE A 109 -2.50 2.48 -11.07
C ILE A 109 -3.70 3.03 -11.83
N THR A 110 -4.90 2.84 -11.31
CA THR A 110 -6.14 3.36 -11.87
C THR A 110 -6.72 4.54 -11.07
N SER A 111 -6.36 4.64 -9.79
CA SER A 111 -6.72 5.78 -8.94
C SER A 111 -5.73 5.90 -7.80
N MET A 112 -5.47 7.12 -7.39
CA MET A 112 -4.73 7.48 -6.18
C MET A 112 -5.41 8.66 -5.52
N PRO A 113 -5.32 8.81 -4.19
CA PRO A 113 -5.84 9.98 -3.52
C PRO A 113 -5.09 11.24 -4.00
N ASP A 114 -5.84 12.31 -4.21
CA ASP A 114 -5.26 13.62 -4.50
C ASP A 114 -4.79 14.26 -3.18
N PRO A 115 -3.47 14.46 -3.00
CA PRO A 115 -2.94 15.02 -1.76
C PRO A 115 -3.49 16.43 -1.44
N GLU A 116 -3.85 17.21 -2.46
CA GLU A 116 -4.38 18.56 -2.27
C GLU A 116 -5.85 18.57 -1.82
N SER A 117 -6.60 17.50 -2.10
CA SER A 117 -8.02 17.40 -1.77
C SER A 117 -8.29 16.87 -0.35
N ILE A 118 -7.30 16.26 0.29
CA ILE A 118 -7.45 15.62 1.60
C ILE A 118 -7.19 16.63 2.72
N LYS A 119 -8.26 17.22 3.25
CA LYS A 119 -8.20 18.06 4.45
C LYS A 119 -8.45 17.20 5.69
N ASP A 120 -7.44 17.12 6.55
CA ASP A 120 -7.58 16.43 7.84
C ASP A 120 -8.29 17.35 8.85
N THR A 121 -9.56 17.09 9.08
CA THR A 121 -10.40 17.80 10.05
C THR A 121 -10.57 17.04 11.36
N ALA A 122 -9.97 15.85 11.48
CA ALA A 122 -10.08 15.03 12.68
C ALA A 122 -9.30 15.62 13.85
N THR A 123 -9.83 15.49 15.06
CA THR A 123 -9.24 15.95 16.29
C THR A 123 -8.91 14.77 17.20
N PHE A 124 -7.95 14.96 18.13
CA PHE A 124 -7.64 13.96 19.15
C PHE A 124 -8.73 13.89 20.21
N ARG A 125 -9.11 12.66 20.54
CA ARG A 125 -9.91 12.35 21.74
C ARG A 125 -8.98 11.78 22.80
N ASN A 126 -8.87 12.46 23.94
CA ASN A 126 -8.00 12.04 25.02
C ASN A 126 -8.76 11.16 26.01
N HIS A 127 -8.24 9.97 26.27
CA HIS A 127 -8.75 8.99 27.20
C HIS A 127 -7.73 8.83 28.33
N ALA A 128 -8.12 9.14 29.57
CA ALA A 128 -7.29 8.81 30.72
C ALA A 128 -7.15 7.29 30.79
N VAL A 129 -5.92 6.79 30.83
CA VAL A 129 -5.64 5.36 30.74
C VAL A 129 -4.64 4.90 31.78
N GLN A 130 -4.82 3.65 32.22
CA GLN A 130 -3.90 2.88 33.02
C GLN A 130 -3.46 1.62 32.23
N GLN A 131 -2.45 0.94 32.73
CA GLN A 131 -2.03 -0.32 32.13
C GLN A 131 -3.17 -1.35 32.19
N GLY A 132 -3.45 -2.02 31.08
CA GLY A 132 -4.54 -2.98 30.91
C GLY A 132 -5.86 -2.38 30.44
N ASP A 133 -5.97 -1.05 30.38
CA ASP A 133 -7.19 -0.39 29.91
C ASP A 133 -7.42 -0.61 28.41
N THR A 134 -8.71 -0.54 28.04
CA THR A 134 -9.15 -0.68 26.66
C THR A 134 -9.85 0.60 26.20
N VAL A 135 -9.42 1.14 25.07
CA VAL A 135 -10.02 2.30 24.40
C VAL A 135 -10.63 1.87 23.09
N PHE A 136 -11.91 2.16 22.89
CA PHE A 136 -12.63 1.83 21.66
C PHE A 136 -12.46 2.93 20.60
N TYR A 137 -12.35 2.50 19.34
CA TYR A 137 -12.40 3.35 18.17
C TYR A 137 -13.38 2.77 17.13
N SER A 138 -13.65 3.46 16.03
CA SER A 138 -14.71 3.09 15.07
C SER A 138 -14.60 1.68 14.51
N ASN A 139 -13.37 1.15 14.32
CA ASN A 139 -13.13 -0.13 13.68
C ASN A 139 -12.46 -1.17 14.60
N GLY A 140 -12.60 -1.01 15.93
CA GLY A 140 -12.03 -1.97 16.88
C GLY A 140 -11.75 -1.37 18.26
N TYR A 141 -10.68 -1.86 18.89
CA TYR A 141 -10.26 -1.40 20.21
C TYR A 141 -8.74 -1.43 20.36
N ILE A 142 -8.25 -0.62 21.29
CA ILE A 142 -6.82 -0.45 21.64
C ILE A 142 -6.65 -0.91 23.07
N VAL A 143 -5.73 -1.83 23.31
CA VAL A 143 -5.34 -2.26 24.66
C VAL A 143 -4.03 -1.58 25.03
N VAL A 144 -3.99 -0.99 26.21
CA VAL A 144 -2.77 -0.40 26.78
C VAL A 144 -1.98 -1.52 27.45
N ASP A 145 -1.00 -2.09 26.76
CA ASP A 145 -0.23 -3.21 27.28
C ASP A 145 0.68 -2.78 28.42
N GLN A 146 1.38 -1.65 28.26
CA GLN A 146 2.32 -1.14 29.25
C GLN A 146 2.46 0.37 29.15
N LEU A 147 2.61 1.02 30.32
CA LEU A 147 3.01 2.43 30.44
C LEU A 147 4.41 2.47 31.08
N ILE A 148 5.38 3.02 30.33
CA ILE A 148 6.79 3.04 30.72
C ILE A 148 7.20 4.49 30.96
N GLU A 149 7.73 4.76 32.14
CA GLU A 149 8.42 6.00 32.41
C GLU A 149 9.93 5.77 32.23
N ALA A 150 10.52 6.43 31.24
CA ALA A 150 11.95 6.37 30.98
C ALA A 150 12.62 7.71 31.31
N ASN A 151 13.63 7.64 32.13
CA ASN A 151 14.48 8.78 32.48
C ASN A 151 15.87 8.62 31.86
N LYS A 152 16.61 9.72 31.71
CA LYS A 152 17.96 9.78 31.18
C LYS A 152 18.94 8.76 31.77
N SER A 153 18.70 8.35 33.01
CA SER A 153 19.49 7.37 33.75
C SER A 153 19.16 5.91 33.41
N THR A 154 17.97 5.66 32.84
CA THR A 154 17.43 4.30 32.64
C THR A 154 17.56 3.82 31.21
N ASN A 155 17.62 4.74 30.23
CA ASN A 155 17.69 4.37 28.82
C ASN A 155 18.74 5.20 28.06
N LYS A 156 19.85 4.54 27.69
CA LYS A 156 20.98 5.14 26.94
C LYS A 156 20.61 5.53 25.51
N ASP A 157 19.50 5.01 24.99
CA ASP A 157 19.04 5.25 23.61
C ASP A 157 18.17 6.52 23.48
N LEU A 158 17.97 7.26 24.59
CA LEU A 158 17.28 8.55 24.61
C LEU A 158 18.22 9.70 25.04
N PRO A 159 19.32 9.96 24.31
CA PRO A 159 20.35 10.89 24.77
C PRO A 159 19.94 12.37 24.74
N LEU A 160 18.79 12.70 24.14
CA LEU A 160 18.37 14.09 23.86
C LEU A 160 17.14 14.56 24.66
N VAL A 161 16.57 13.72 25.54
CA VAL A 161 15.37 14.06 26.33
C VAL A 161 15.60 13.84 27.83
N ASP A 162 14.97 14.66 28.65
CA ASP A 162 15.13 14.60 30.11
C ASP A 162 14.30 13.49 30.74
N SER A 163 13.09 13.28 30.22
CA SER A 163 12.20 12.19 30.58
C SER A 163 11.29 11.84 29.40
N ALA A 164 10.80 10.61 29.35
CA ALA A 164 9.82 10.16 28.38
C ALA A 164 8.79 9.23 29.03
N TRP A 165 7.53 9.36 28.64
CA TRP A 165 6.45 8.41 28.94
C TRP A 165 6.08 7.73 27.64
N LEU A 166 6.23 6.39 27.58
CA LEU A 166 5.90 5.57 26.42
C LEU A 166 4.67 4.73 26.77
N ALA A 167 3.77 4.60 25.82
CA ALA A 167 2.65 3.67 25.93
C ALA A 167 2.82 2.57 24.89
N ASP A 168 3.07 1.34 25.32
CA ASP A 168 2.98 0.18 24.45
C ASP A 168 1.51 -0.18 24.31
N VAL A 169 1.00 -0.15 23.09
CA VAL A 169 -0.40 -0.43 22.83
C VAL A 169 -0.57 -1.44 21.71
N THR A 170 -1.56 -2.32 21.87
CA THR A 170 -1.99 -3.25 20.84
C THR A 170 -3.34 -2.83 20.28
N VAL A 171 -3.39 -2.55 18.98
CA VAL A 171 -4.60 -2.16 18.27
C VAL A 171 -5.22 -3.41 17.65
N HIS A 172 -6.45 -3.72 18.03
CA HIS A 172 -7.25 -4.81 17.51
C HIS A 172 -8.30 -4.28 16.54
N SER A 173 -8.29 -4.78 15.31
CA SER A 173 -9.31 -4.45 14.30
C SER A 173 -10.45 -5.46 14.34
N ASN A 174 -11.67 -5.01 14.00
CA ASN A 174 -12.83 -5.87 13.79
C ASN A 174 -12.63 -6.95 12.71
N SER A 175 -11.63 -6.77 11.83
CA SER A 175 -11.22 -7.78 10.85
C SER A 175 -10.35 -8.91 11.44
N GLY A 176 -10.05 -8.88 12.74
CA GLY A 176 -9.21 -9.86 13.42
C GLY A 176 -7.71 -9.60 13.30
N MET A 177 -7.28 -8.53 12.63
CA MET A 177 -5.87 -8.15 12.56
C MET A 177 -5.46 -7.35 13.80
N THR A 178 -4.20 -7.52 14.21
CA THR A 178 -3.61 -6.82 15.34
C THR A 178 -2.37 -6.03 14.92
N TYR A 179 -2.20 -4.85 15.49
CA TYR A 179 -1.07 -3.97 15.22
C TYR A 179 -0.48 -3.48 16.54
N LYS A 180 0.83 -3.27 16.58
CA LYS A 180 1.49 -2.66 17.73
C LYS A 180 1.86 -1.22 17.41
N ALA A 181 1.71 -0.35 18.40
CA ALA A 181 2.13 1.04 18.34
C ALA A 181 2.73 1.47 19.68
N GLN A 182 3.65 2.44 19.61
CA GLN A 182 4.36 2.96 20.76
C GLN A 182 4.45 4.49 20.70
N PRO A 183 3.32 5.20 20.91
CA PRO A 183 3.36 6.64 21.06
C PRO A 183 4.10 7.03 22.36
N ALA A 184 4.78 8.18 22.32
CA ALA A 184 5.55 8.66 23.47
C ALA A 184 5.35 10.16 23.69
N LEU A 185 5.43 10.56 24.96
CA LEU A 185 5.53 11.95 25.38
C LEU A 185 6.94 12.18 25.93
N CYS A 186 7.73 12.95 25.22
CA CYS A 186 9.09 13.30 25.63
C CYS A 186 9.11 14.70 26.26
N SER A 187 9.97 14.91 27.24
CA SER A 187 10.25 16.23 27.80
C SER A 187 11.70 16.60 27.52
N LYS A 188 11.88 17.77 26.92
CA LYS A 188 13.19 18.37 26.69
C LYS A 188 13.14 19.82 27.14
N ASP A 189 14.08 20.23 28.00
CA ASP A 189 14.15 21.60 28.56
C ASP A 189 12.79 22.06 29.17
N ASN A 190 12.13 21.15 29.89
CA ASN A 190 10.76 21.31 30.41
C ASN A 190 9.65 21.53 29.35
N ALA A 191 9.94 21.41 28.08
CA ALA A 191 8.92 21.47 27.00
C ALA A 191 8.45 20.05 26.61
N PRO A 192 7.12 19.76 26.63
CA PRO A 192 6.61 18.48 26.22
C PRO A 192 6.63 18.37 24.70
N ILE A 193 7.15 17.26 24.19
CA ILE A 193 7.18 16.92 22.76
C ILE A 193 6.46 15.58 22.60
N ALA A 194 5.28 15.59 21.97
CA ALA A 194 4.55 14.36 21.66
C ALA A 194 5.16 13.68 20.43
N LYS A 195 5.66 12.47 20.62
CA LYS A 195 6.03 11.56 19.53
C LYS A 195 4.81 10.70 19.22
N ARG A 196 4.16 11.03 18.12
CA ARG A 196 3.00 10.29 17.63
C ARG A 196 3.42 8.99 16.99
N ASP A 197 2.56 7.98 17.08
CA ASP A 197 2.67 6.76 16.30
C ASP A 197 1.39 6.55 15.51
N THR A 198 1.49 5.87 14.35
CA THR A 198 0.41 5.83 13.37
C THR A 198 0.16 4.40 12.89
N VAL A 199 -1.08 3.93 13.05
CA VAL A 199 -1.54 2.68 12.44
C VAL A 199 -2.33 3.02 11.18
N MET A 200 -1.62 3.17 10.05
CA MET A 200 -2.18 3.65 8.79
C MET A 200 -3.33 2.78 8.27
N SER A 201 -3.22 1.45 8.42
CA SER A 201 -4.27 0.50 8.00
C SER A 201 -5.59 0.65 8.76
N GLN A 202 -5.56 1.31 9.92
CA GLN A 202 -6.73 1.58 10.76
C GLN A 202 -7.09 3.08 10.79
N SER A 203 -6.41 3.92 10.02
CA SER A 203 -6.60 5.38 10.01
C SER A 203 -6.41 6.04 11.38
N LEU A 204 -5.53 5.46 12.22
CA LEU A 204 -5.30 5.91 13.59
C LEU A 204 -3.98 6.66 13.74
N VAL A 205 -4.03 7.80 14.44
CA VAL A 205 -2.87 8.46 15.01
C VAL A 205 -3.02 8.42 16.53
N LEU A 206 -1.98 7.95 17.19
CA LEU A 206 -1.92 7.81 18.64
C LEU A 206 -0.88 8.76 19.21
N GLU A 207 -1.20 9.39 20.32
CA GLU A 207 -0.27 10.21 21.10
C GLU A 207 -0.44 9.98 22.60
N VAL A 208 0.61 10.21 23.35
CA VAL A 208 0.54 10.23 24.83
C VAL A 208 0.55 11.67 25.28
N ASN A 209 -0.41 12.01 26.14
CA ASN A 209 -0.54 13.31 26.77
C ASN A 209 -0.54 13.16 28.29
N LYS A 210 -0.15 14.20 28.99
CA LYS A 210 -0.24 14.26 30.45
C LYS A 210 -1.24 15.34 30.88
N THR A 211 -2.29 14.93 31.58
CA THR A 211 -3.31 15.85 32.12
C THR A 211 -3.22 15.81 33.65
N GLY A 212 -2.59 16.82 34.22
CA GLY A 212 -2.25 16.80 35.67
C GLY A 212 -1.25 15.68 35.99
N ASN A 213 -1.63 14.75 36.86
CA ASN A 213 -0.82 13.57 37.21
C ASN A 213 -1.21 12.30 36.43
N ALA A 214 -2.26 12.33 35.60
CA ALA A 214 -2.72 11.17 34.82
C ALA A 214 -2.14 11.21 33.42
N LEU A 215 -1.76 10.03 32.91
CA LEU A 215 -1.46 9.84 31.50
C LEU A 215 -2.76 9.64 30.73
N ALA A 216 -2.82 10.22 29.54
CA ALA A 216 -3.95 10.08 28.63
C ALA A 216 -3.45 9.59 27.26
N LEU A 217 -4.14 8.62 26.69
CA LEU A 217 -3.96 8.20 25.32
C LEU A 217 -4.86 9.06 24.42
N GLY A 218 -4.24 9.88 23.57
CA GLY A 218 -4.92 10.63 22.53
C GLY A 218 -5.10 9.75 21.31
N VAL A 219 -6.35 9.54 20.91
CA VAL A 219 -6.73 8.77 19.72
C VAL A 219 -7.34 9.70 18.70
N LYS A 220 -6.77 9.74 17.51
CA LYS A 220 -7.28 10.49 16.37
C LYS A 220 -7.57 9.53 15.24
N GLU A 221 -8.83 9.49 14.81
CA GLU A 221 -9.27 8.73 13.65
C GLU A 221 -9.31 9.67 12.43
N SER A 222 -8.42 9.46 11.46
CA SER A 222 -8.31 10.34 10.30
C SER A 222 -8.11 9.55 9.03
N ASN A 223 -9.08 9.62 8.13
CA ASN A 223 -8.97 9.04 6.80
C ASN A 223 -7.90 9.75 5.93
N ALA A 224 -7.48 10.95 6.30
CA ALA A 224 -6.46 11.71 5.59
C ALA A 224 -5.06 11.07 5.67
N ILE A 225 -4.82 10.22 6.67
CA ILE A 225 -3.55 9.51 6.84
C ILE A 225 -3.53 8.15 6.16
N MET A 226 -4.69 7.63 5.77
CA MET A 226 -4.78 6.32 5.13
C MET A 226 -4.24 6.39 3.71
N LYS A 227 -3.07 5.81 3.50
CA LYS A 227 -2.51 5.65 2.16
C LYS A 227 -3.13 4.45 1.48
N TYR A 228 -3.73 4.68 0.32
CA TYR A 228 -4.27 3.64 -0.53
C TYR A 228 -4.01 3.94 -1.99
N ILE A 229 -4.02 2.91 -2.79
CA ILE A 229 -4.00 2.99 -4.25
C ILE A 229 -5.04 2.06 -4.81
N THR A 230 -5.62 2.42 -5.93
CA THR A 230 -6.44 1.51 -6.71
C THR A 230 -5.68 1.12 -7.95
N LEU A 231 -5.59 -0.16 -8.20
CA LEU A 231 -4.81 -0.70 -9.33
C LEU A 231 -5.57 -1.80 -10.06
N LYS A 232 -5.11 -2.08 -11.28
CA LYS A 232 -5.44 -3.29 -12.05
C LYS A 232 -4.19 -4.10 -12.27
N ALA A 233 -4.33 -5.42 -12.19
CA ALA A 233 -3.29 -6.35 -12.60
C ALA A 233 -3.81 -7.27 -13.70
N PHE A 234 -2.99 -7.46 -14.73
CA PHE A 234 -3.26 -8.34 -15.86
C PHE A 234 -2.24 -9.45 -15.92
N GLN A 235 -2.69 -10.64 -16.23
CA GLN A 235 -1.81 -11.76 -16.53
C GLN A 235 -2.00 -12.14 -18.01
N PHE A 236 -0.94 -12.05 -18.79
CA PHE A 236 -0.92 -12.47 -20.20
C PHE A 236 -0.24 -13.83 -20.30
N PRO A 237 -1.01 -14.92 -20.42
CA PRO A 237 -0.42 -16.25 -20.59
C PRO A 237 0.21 -16.35 -21.98
N PHE A 238 1.38 -16.97 -22.06
CA PHE A 238 2.08 -17.32 -23.29
C PHE A 238 2.35 -16.17 -24.28
N ILE A 239 2.49 -14.93 -23.80
CA ILE A 239 2.77 -13.77 -24.63
C ILE A 239 4.03 -13.95 -25.49
N ASN A 240 5.02 -14.71 -25.00
CA ASN A 240 6.26 -14.99 -25.72
C ASN A 240 6.04 -15.88 -26.94
N ILE A 241 5.00 -16.74 -26.95
CA ILE A 241 4.64 -17.53 -28.13
C ILE A 241 4.09 -16.63 -29.23
N LEU A 242 3.33 -15.59 -28.88
CA LEU A 242 2.87 -14.58 -29.83
C LEU A 242 4.05 -13.89 -30.52
N TRP A 243 5.04 -13.44 -29.71
CA TRP A 243 6.24 -12.80 -30.25
C TRP A 243 7.05 -13.74 -31.15
N LEU A 244 7.19 -15.01 -30.76
CA LEU A 244 7.84 -16.03 -31.58
C LEU A 244 7.10 -16.20 -32.93
N GLY A 245 5.76 -16.23 -32.91
CA GLY A 245 4.95 -16.29 -34.12
C GLY A 245 5.19 -15.12 -35.07
N ILE A 246 5.28 -13.90 -34.52
CA ILE A 246 5.58 -12.68 -35.29
C ILE A 246 6.99 -12.76 -35.91
N LEU A 247 7.98 -13.25 -35.17
CA LEU A 247 9.34 -13.42 -35.69
C LEU A 247 9.39 -14.44 -36.84
N ILE A 248 8.73 -15.58 -36.68
CA ILE A 248 8.64 -16.63 -37.73
C ILE A 248 7.95 -16.08 -39.00
N MET A 249 6.84 -15.36 -38.82
CA MET A 249 6.11 -14.74 -39.94
C MET A 249 6.98 -13.70 -40.65
N SER A 250 7.69 -12.85 -39.89
CA SER A 250 8.61 -11.85 -40.44
C SER A 250 9.75 -12.51 -41.22
N ALA A 251 10.36 -13.57 -40.69
CA ALA A 251 11.41 -14.32 -41.36
C ALA A 251 10.89 -14.96 -42.67
N GLY A 252 9.70 -15.56 -42.66
CA GLY A 252 9.05 -16.11 -43.86
C GLY A 252 8.82 -15.04 -44.93
N PHE A 253 8.39 -13.84 -44.51
CA PHE A 253 8.21 -12.71 -45.41
C PHE A 253 9.54 -12.28 -46.08
N PHE A 254 10.61 -12.16 -45.29
CA PHE A 254 11.94 -11.82 -45.82
C PHE A 254 12.47 -12.88 -46.78
N ILE A 255 12.32 -14.16 -46.46
CA ILE A 255 12.73 -15.27 -47.37
C ILE A 255 11.95 -15.21 -48.66
N SER A 256 10.63 -14.99 -48.63
CA SER A 256 9.78 -14.86 -49.80
C SER A 256 10.20 -13.68 -50.66
N MET A 257 10.47 -12.54 -50.07
CA MET A 257 10.93 -11.33 -50.74
C MET A 257 12.30 -11.56 -51.41
N TRP A 258 13.26 -12.17 -50.69
CA TRP A 258 14.57 -12.52 -51.26
C TRP A 258 14.45 -13.45 -52.45
N HIS A 259 13.60 -14.45 -52.39
CA HIS A 259 13.40 -15.39 -53.48
C HIS A 259 12.83 -14.74 -54.76
N ARG A 260 11.91 -13.76 -54.57
CA ARG A 260 11.38 -12.95 -55.68
C ARG A 260 12.45 -12.07 -56.34
N PHE A 261 13.26 -11.39 -55.53
CA PHE A 261 14.35 -10.57 -56.06
C PHE A 261 15.38 -11.40 -56.84
N LYS A 262 15.73 -12.60 -56.36
CA LYS A 262 16.67 -13.49 -57.03
C LYS A 262 16.13 -14.06 -58.33
N LYS A 263 14.81 -14.15 -58.51
CA LYS A 263 14.18 -14.64 -59.73
C LYS A 263 13.93 -13.54 -60.75
N SER A 264 14.03 -12.28 -60.36
CA SER A 264 13.85 -11.10 -61.24
C SER A 264 15.15 -10.59 -61.86
N ASN A 265 16.29 -11.06 -61.37
CA ASN A 265 17.64 -10.89 -61.97
C ASN A 265 18.05 -12.20 -62.65
#